data_24745cffbf707ae2ea996cdb6302ba1a
#
_entry.id   24745cffbf707ae2ea996cdb6302ba1a
#
_cell.length_a   1.000
_cell.length_b   1.000
_cell.length_c   1.000
_cell.angle_alpha   90.00
_cell.angle_beta   90.00
_cell.angle_gamma   90.00
#
_symmetry.space_group_name_H-M   'P 1'
#
loop_
_entity.id
_entity.type
_entity.pdbx_description
1 polymer ?
#
loop_
_entity_poly.entity_id
_entity_poly.type
_entity_poly.pdbx_seq_one_letter_code
_entity_poly.pdbx_strand_id
1 'polypeptide(L)'
;MGIDRKDIDDKYKWKIDLMYSSKESIDKDISKIKSYINEIKEYKGKLSQSKENMYEALNIYEKASQLLQNLYVYTHMKQHEDTRINENQAMATKTDMLSTELSTASSYMVPEIIAIDESKLKEYLEDEKLSFYKKYIEEILREKPHTLSEKEEEILAAVSDLTSVPENAYDMLSYADMDFPKIENEDGEMVKLTHSNFSTFLKSKNNKVRKNAFDAMYKTYDKYKNTFASMLYGGIKSEIFYSKTRKYESALYASLFQDDISVDVYNNLIKAVDENLDTLNRYVDIKKKFLGLEDIHMYDLYVP
;
A
#
# COMPACT_ATOMS: atom_id res chain seq x y z
N MET A 1 -9.27 19.87 -18.99
CA MET A 1 -9.00 18.63 -19.77
C MET A 1 -7.56 18.23 -19.48
N GLY A 2 -7.26 16.95 -19.25
CA GLY A 2 -5.89 16.47 -19.13
C GLY A 2 -5.15 16.62 -20.46
N ILE A 3 -3.84 16.83 -20.38
CA ILE A 3 -2.95 16.85 -21.56
C ILE A 3 -2.77 15.39 -22.01
N ASP A 4 -2.95 15.11 -23.31
CA ASP A 4 -2.72 13.75 -23.85
C ASP A 4 -1.21 13.42 -23.73
N ARG A 5 -0.84 12.18 -23.38
CA ARG A 5 0.56 11.78 -23.18
C ARG A 5 1.45 12.10 -24.39
N LYS A 6 0.94 11.96 -25.62
CA LYS A 6 1.67 12.30 -26.86
C LYS A 6 2.10 13.77 -26.94
N ASP A 7 1.35 14.67 -26.26
CA ASP A 7 1.58 16.11 -26.28
C ASP A 7 2.49 16.57 -25.11
N ILE A 8 2.93 15.64 -24.24
CA ILE A 8 3.87 15.89 -23.16
C ILE A 8 5.30 15.79 -23.72
N ASP A 9 6.17 16.77 -23.39
CA ASP A 9 7.59 16.75 -23.73
C ASP A 9 8.27 15.50 -23.13
N ASP A 10 9.12 14.83 -23.91
CA ASP A 10 9.78 13.56 -23.54
C ASP A 10 10.66 13.70 -22.26
N LYS A 11 11.16 14.89 -21.96
CA LYS A 11 11.91 15.14 -20.70
C LYS A 11 11.07 14.92 -19.43
N TYR A 12 9.73 14.94 -19.53
CA TYR A 12 8.80 14.68 -18.43
C TYR A 12 8.23 13.27 -18.44
N LYS A 13 8.67 12.40 -19.36
CA LYS A 13 8.23 11.01 -19.45
C LYS A 13 9.25 10.07 -18.83
N TRP A 14 8.79 9.07 -18.12
CA TRP A 14 9.63 7.98 -17.65
C TRP A 14 10.13 7.14 -18.82
N LYS A 15 11.42 6.79 -18.80
CA LYS A 15 12.03 5.92 -19.83
C LYS A 15 11.84 4.44 -19.49
N ILE A 16 10.60 3.98 -19.47
CA ILE A 16 10.22 2.62 -19.07
C ILE A 16 10.93 1.55 -19.92
N ASP A 17 11.15 1.84 -21.21
CA ASP A 17 11.83 0.93 -22.15
C ASP A 17 13.29 0.61 -21.78
N LEU A 18 13.87 1.31 -20.77
CA LEU A 18 15.16 0.92 -20.20
C LEU A 18 15.09 -0.37 -19.37
N MET A 19 13.92 -0.77 -18.90
CA MET A 19 13.74 -2.03 -18.13
C MET A 19 13.76 -3.24 -19.07
N TYR A 20 13.09 -3.13 -20.20
CA TYR A 20 13.07 -4.16 -21.25
C TYR A 20 13.23 -3.53 -22.62
N SER A 21 14.29 -3.88 -23.31
CA SER A 21 14.65 -3.31 -24.61
C SER A 21 13.96 -4.00 -25.79
N SER A 22 13.41 -5.19 -25.60
CA SER A 22 12.74 -5.95 -26.64
C SER A 22 11.71 -6.95 -26.09
N LYS A 23 10.80 -7.38 -26.95
CA LYS A 23 9.82 -8.42 -26.64
C LYS A 23 10.48 -9.77 -26.33
N GLU A 24 11.57 -10.08 -27.00
CA GLU A 24 12.33 -11.31 -26.78
C GLU A 24 12.89 -11.38 -25.34
N SER A 25 13.32 -10.23 -24.79
CA SER A 25 13.81 -10.16 -23.40
C SER A 25 12.68 -10.42 -22.40
N ILE A 26 11.47 -9.92 -22.66
CA ILE A 26 10.27 -10.18 -21.86
C ILE A 26 9.90 -11.67 -21.92
N ASP A 27 9.83 -12.25 -23.11
CA ASP A 27 9.46 -13.67 -23.32
C ASP A 27 10.48 -14.62 -22.68
N LYS A 28 11.76 -14.25 -22.67
CA LYS A 28 12.83 -14.98 -21.99
C LYS A 28 12.59 -15.01 -20.48
N ASP A 29 12.27 -13.87 -19.85
CA ASP A 29 12.04 -13.80 -18.43
C ASP A 29 10.74 -14.53 -18.04
N ILE A 30 9.68 -14.42 -18.83
CA ILE A 30 8.45 -15.20 -18.65
C ILE A 30 8.75 -16.71 -18.66
N SER A 31 9.55 -17.16 -19.64
CA SER A 31 9.91 -18.58 -19.77
C SER A 31 10.73 -19.06 -18.57
N LYS A 32 11.63 -18.21 -18.05
CA LYS A 32 12.45 -18.51 -16.90
C LYS A 32 11.65 -18.55 -15.60
N ILE A 33 10.72 -17.62 -15.43
CA ILE A 33 9.79 -17.62 -14.29
C ILE A 33 8.98 -18.92 -14.28
N LYS A 34 8.46 -19.35 -15.43
CA LYS A 34 7.73 -20.62 -15.55
C LYS A 34 8.58 -21.85 -15.22
N SER A 35 9.87 -21.84 -15.60
CA SER A 35 10.81 -22.91 -15.19
C SER A 35 10.92 -22.95 -13.68
N TYR A 36 11.19 -21.81 -13.03
CA TYR A 36 11.30 -21.73 -11.59
C TYR A 36 10.01 -22.13 -10.85
N ILE A 37 8.84 -21.75 -11.37
CA ILE A 37 7.55 -22.20 -10.84
C ILE A 37 7.43 -23.73 -10.82
N ASN A 38 7.92 -24.42 -11.86
CA ASN A 38 7.91 -25.87 -11.90
C ASN A 38 8.94 -26.47 -10.93
N GLU A 39 10.15 -25.90 -10.89
CA GLU A 39 11.22 -26.34 -9.99
C GLU A 39 10.81 -26.21 -8.50
N ILE A 40 10.16 -25.09 -8.11
CA ILE A 40 9.68 -24.88 -6.72
C ILE A 40 8.74 -26.00 -6.28
N LYS A 41 7.82 -26.46 -7.14
CA LYS A 41 6.88 -27.53 -6.83
C LYS A 41 7.54 -28.84 -6.41
N GLU A 42 8.76 -29.10 -6.92
CA GLU A 42 9.50 -30.32 -6.60
C GLU A 42 10.02 -30.37 -5.17
N TYR A 43 10.10 -29.22 -4.47
CA TYR A 43 10.54 -29.14 -3.08
C TYR A 43 9.43 -29.29 -2.05
N LYS A 44 8.17 -29.40 -2.49
CA LYS A 44 7.03 -29.61 -1.58
C LYS A 44 7.21 -30.90 -0.76
N GLY A 45 7.09 -30.76 0.56
CA GLY A 45 7.31 -31.87 1.50
C GLY A 45 8.77 -32.18 1.77
N LYS A 46 9.72 -31.34 1.33
CA LYS A 46 11.15 -31.63 1.43
C LYS A 46 11.95 -30.58 2.24
N LEU A 47 11.35 -29.46 2.66
CA LEU A 47 12.11 -28.38 3.32
C LEU A 47 12.71 -28.82 4.66
N SER A 48 12.00 -29.69 5.38
CA SER A 48 12.50 -30.25 6.65
C SER A 48 13.51 -31.39 6.48
N GLN A 49 13.72 -31.92 5.27
CA GLN A 49 14.59 -33.09 5.07
C GLN A 49 16.07 -32.72 5.17
N SER A 50 16.48 -31.58 4.58
CA SER A 50 17.84 -31.07 4.69
C SER A 50 17.88 -29.54 4.51
N LYS A 51 18.96 -28.94 5.02
CA LYS A 51 19.24 -27.51 4.85
C LYS A 51 19.46 -27.11 3.38
N GLU A 52 20.00 -28.03 2.59
CA GLU A 52 20.21 -27.84 1.14
C GLU A 52 18.88 -27.72 0.42
N ASN A 53 17.91 -28.60 0.71
CA ASN A 53 16.58 -28.50 0.12
C ASN A 53 15.89 -27.17 0.47
N MET A 54 16.00 -26.75 1.71
CA MET A 54 15.45 -25.48 2.17
C MET A 54 16.10 -24.30 1.44
N TYR A 55 17.44 -24.29 1.36
CA TYR A 55 18.19 -23.25 0.67
C TYR A 55 17.80 -23.18 -0.82
N GLU A 56 17.80 -24.31 -1.52
CA GLU A 56 17.50 -24.32 -2.95
C GLU A 56 16.06 -23.85 -3.23
N ALA A 57 15.09 -24.29 -2.43
CA ALA A 57 13.71 -23.82 -2.57
C ALA A 57 13.58 -22.30 -2.39
N LEU A 58 14.21 -21.73 -1.35
CA LEU A 58 14.20 -20.30 -1.07
C LEU A 58 14.93 -19.51 -2.18
N ASN A 59 16.08 -19.99 -2.63
CA ASN A 59 16.88 -19.36 -3.68
C ASN A 59 16.14 -19.35 -5.04
N ILE A 60 15.46 -20.45 -5.39
CA ILE A 60 14.65 -20.50 -6.62
C ILE A 60 13.46 -19.54 -6.50
N TYR A 61 12.79 -19.51 -5.36
CA TYR A 61 11.67 -18.60 -5.10
C TYR A 61 12.11 -17.13 -5.20
N GLU A 62 13.25 -16.77 -4.61
CA GLU A 62 13.80 -15.42 -4.69
C GLU A 62 14.11 -15.02 -6.14
N LYS A 63 14.80 -15.89 -6.89
CA LYS A 63 15.09 -15.64 -8.31
C LYS A 63 13.84 -15.47 -9.17
N ALA A 64 12.82 -16.30 -8.92
CA ALA A 64 11.53 -16.16 -9.58
C ALA A 64 10.85 -14.84 -9.24
N SER A 65 10.85 -14.47 -7.95
CA SER A 65 10.23 -13.25 -7.43
C SER A 65 10.91 -11.99 -7.99
N GLN A 66 12.24 -11.96 -8.07
CA GLN A 66 12.99 -10.82 -8.63
C GLN A 66 12.65 -10.60 -10.12
N LEU A 67 12.63 -11.66 -10.92
CA LEU A 67 12.25 -11.55 -12.32
C LEU A 67 10.78 -11.12 -12.48
N LEU A 68 9.91 -11.72 -11.69
CA LEU A 68 8.49 -11.40 -11.70
C LEU A 68 8.23 -9.95 -11.30
N GLN A 69 8.92 -9.44 -10.27
CA GLN A 69 8.80 -8.06 -9.83
C GLN A 69 9.23 -7.07 -10.92
N ASN A 70 10.34 -7.32 -11.60
CA ASN A 70 10.78 -6.50 -12.71
C ASN A 70 9.75 -6.48 -13.85
N LEU A 71 9.24 -7.65 -14.21
CA LEU A 71 8.21 -7.78 -15.23
C LEU A 71 6.91 -7.09 -14.82
N TYR A 72 6.49 -7.23 -13.57
CA TYR A 72 5.30 -6.60 -13.00
C TYR A 72 5.39 -5.07 -13.08
N VAL A 73 6.48 -4.50 -12.59
CA VAL A 73 6.68 -3.05 -12.62
C VAL A 73 6.65 -2.53 -14.07
N TYR A 74 7.36 -3.20 -14.98
CA TYR A 74 7.37 -2.80 -16.38
C TYR A 74 5.98 -2.83 -17.02
N THR A 75 5.27 -3.95 -16.90
CA THR A 75 3.97 -4.15 -17.57
C THR A 75 2.88 -3.23 -17.03
N HIS A 76 2.86 -3.00 -15.71
CA HIS A 76 1.90 -2.08 -15.08
C HIS A 76 2.23 -0.62 -15.38
N MET A 77 3.50 -0.22 -15.40
CA MET A 77 3.87 1.12 -15.83
C MET A 77 3.46 1.36 -17.30
N LYS A 78 3.66 0.37 -18.18
CA LYS A 78 3.19 0.45 -19.59
C LYS A 78 1.68 0.55 -19.69
N GLN A 79 0.94 -0.23 -18.90
CA GLN A 79 -0.52 -0.14 -18.83
C GLN A 79 -0.99 1.24 -18.37
N HIS A 80 -0.37 1.81 -17.33
CA HIS A 80 -0.72 3.11 -16.78
C HIS A 80 -0.28 4.30 -17.66
N GLU A 81 0.63 4.11 -18.61
CA GLU A 81 0.95 5.14 -19.59
C GLU A 81 -0.27 5.52 -20.45
N ASP A 82 -1.03 4.50 -20.89
CA ASP A 82 -2.30 4.68 -21.59
C ASP A 82 -3.17 3.42 -21.45
N THR A 83 -4.15 3.49 -20.58
CA THR A 83 -5.06 2.37 -20.29
C THR A 83 -5.98 1.97 -21.47
N ARG A 84 -5.96 2.71 -22.58
CA ARG A 84 -6.71 2.40 -23.82
C ARG A 84 -5.98 1.41 -24.72
N ILE A 85 -4.70 1.12 -24.44
CA ILE A 85 -3.87 0.20 -25.24
C ILE A 85 -4.09 -1.23 -24.76
N ASN A 86 -4.88 -1.99 -25.52
CA ASN A 86 -5.23 -3.37 -25.20
C ASN A 86 -4.02 -4.31 -25.04
N GLU A 87 -2.94 -4.10 -25.82
CA GLU A 87 -1.72 -4.92 -25.74
C GLU A 87 -1.05 -4.77 -24.35
N ASN A 88 -0.98 -3.54 -23.83
CA ASN A 88 -0.42 -3.27 -22.51
C ASN A 88 -1.28 -3.89 -21.40
N GLN A 89 -2.61 -3.80 -21.51
CA GLN A 89 -3.52 -4.46 -20.57
C GLN A 89 -3.36 -5.97 -20.58
N ALA A 90 -3.29 -6.58 -21.77
CA ALA A 90 -3.11 -8.03 -21.90
C ALA A 90 -1.78 -8.50 -21.31
N MET A 91 -0.71 -7.71 -21.45
CA MET A 91 0.60 -8.01 -20.88
C MET A 91 0.59 -7.91 -19.35
N ALA A 92 -0.01 -6.88 -18.77
CA ALA A 92 -0.18 -6.74 -17.33
C ALA A 92 -0.99 -7.92 -16.75
N THR A 93 -2.14 -8.24 -17.34
CA THR A 93 -2.96 -9.40 -16.94
C THR A 93 -2.17 -10.72 -17.00
N LYS A 94 -1.35 -10.93 -18.02
CA LYS A 94 -0.49 -12.13 -18.13
C LYS A 94 0.53 -12.19 -17.00
N THR A 95 1.05 -11.03 -16.57
CA THR A 95 1.99 -10.96 -15.45
C THR A 95 1.29 -11.24 -14.12
N ASP A 96 0.06 -10.76 -13.93
CA ASP A 96 -0.76 -11.06 -12.75
C ASP A 96 -1.06 -12.57 -12.64
N MET A 97 -1.33 -13.22 -13.78
CA MET A 97 -1.49 -14.68 -13.80
C MET A 97 -0.21 -15.41 -13.39
N LEU A 98 0.97 -14.97 -13.85
CA LEU A 98 2.25 -15.53 -13.40
C LEU A 98 2.51 -15.32 -11.91
N SER A 99 2.11 -14.17 -11.38
CA SER A 99 2.17 -13.90 -9.94
C SER A 99 1.32 -14.89 -9.14
N THR A 100 0.10 -15.14 -9.60
CA THR A 100 -0.80 -16.12 -9.01
C THR A 100 -0.23 -17.55 -9.10
N GLU A 101 0.35 -17.92 -10.24
CA GLU A 101 0.98 -19.23 -10.42
C GLU A 101 2.17 -19.43 -9.48
N LEU A 102 3.04 -18.42 -9.31
CA LEU A 102 4.18 -18.46 -8.39
C LEU A 102 3.71 -18.57 -6.93
N SER A 103 2.76 -17.72 -6.53
CA SER A 103 2.17 -17.75 -5.19
C SER A 103 1.57 -19.13 -4.86
N THR A 104 0.81 -19.70 -5.80
CA THR A 104 0.23 -21.04 -5.63
C THR A 104 1.31 -22.12 -5.52
N ALA A 105 2.36 -22.05 -6.35
CA ALA A 105 3.43 -23.04 -6.35
C ALA A 105 4.27 -23.02 -5.07
N SER A 106 4.43 -21.84 -4.45
CA SER A 106 5.21 -21.63 -3.23
C SER A 106 4.39 -21.66 -1.93
N SER A 107 3.06 -21.82 -2.01
CA SER A 107 2.14 -21.74 -0.85
C SER A 107 2.44 -22.72 0.28
N TYR A 108 3.13 -23.82 -0.02
CA TYR A 108 3.54 -24.83 0.96
C TYR A 108 4.74 -24.38 1.81
N MET A 109 5.52 -23.38 1.37
CA MET A 109 6.83 -23.05 1.99
C MET A 109 6.65 -22.55 3.43
N VAL A 110 5.77 -21.58 3.65
CA VAL A 110 5.52 -21.02 4.98
C VAL A 110 5.00 -22.08 5.95
N PRO A 111 3.95 -22.88 5.64
CA PRO A 111 3.50 -23.96 6.51
C PRO A 111 4.59 -24.99 6.82
N GLU A 112 5.41 -25.39 5.83
CA GLU A 112 6.50 -26.33 6.08
C GLU A 112 7.60 -25.76 6.97
N ILE A 113 7.99 -24.49 6.79
CA ILE A 113 8.97 -23.83 7.65
C ILE A 113 8.46 -23.77 9.10
N ILE A 114 7.19 -23.37 9.32
CA ILE A 114 6.55 -23.33 10.64
C ILE A 114 6.52 -24.70 11.31
N ALA A 115 6.39 -25.77 10.54
CA ALA A 115 6.35 -27.15 11.04
C ALA A 115 7.72 -27.74 11.40
N ILE A 116 8.83 -27.12 10.99
CA ILE A 116 10.17 -27.58 11.37
C ILE A 116 10.40 -27.32 12.87
N ASP A 117 11.02 -28.30 13.55
CA ASP A 117 11.43 -28.14 14.94
C ASP A 117 12.41 -26.95 15.10
N GLU A 118 12.20 -26.14 16.15
CA GLU A 118 12.98 -24.91 16.35
C GLU A 118 14.48 -25.16 16.52
N SER A 119 14.87 -26.29 17.15
CA SER A 119 16.28 -26.64 17.33
C SER A 119 16.93 -26.96 15.99
N LYS A 120 16.22 -27.70 15.14
CA LYS A 120 16.67 -28.03 13.79
C LYS A 120 16.74 -26.79 12.88
N LEU A 121 15.78 -25.91 12.99
CA LEU A 121 15.76 -24.67 12.21
C LEU A 121 16.89 -23.74 12.61
N LYS A 122 17.22 -23.65 13.91
CA LYS A 122 18.40 -22.91 14.40
C LYS A 122 19.70 -23.49 13.83
N GLU A 123 19.84 -24.81 13.82
CA GLU A 123 20.99 -25.49 13.19
C GLU A 123 21.09 -25.15 11.69
N TYR A 124 19.96 -25.16 10.97
CA TYR A 124 19.94 -24.78 9.55
C TYR A 124 20.39 -23.33 9.32
N LEU A 125 20.00 -22.40 10.19
CA LEU A 125 20.36 -20.97 10.09
C LEU A 125 21.82 -20.67 10.45
N GLU A 126 22.59 -21.64 10.99
CA GLU A 126 24.04 -21.53 11.16
C GLU A 126 24.78 -21.72 9.82
N ASP A 127 24.14 -22.28 8.81
CA ASP A 127 24.71 -22.41 7.46
C ASP A 127 24.87 -21.04 6.78
N GLU A 128 26.04 -20.77 6.19
CA GLU A 128 26.38 -19.48 5.59
C GLU A 128 25.34 -19.06 4.52
N LYS A 129 24.85 -19.99 3.71
CA LYS A 129 23.87 -19.71 2.65
C LYS A 129 22.48 -19.42 3.22
N LEU A 130 22.05 -20.18 4.22
CA LEU A 130 20.75 -19.98 4.86
C LEU A 130 20.72 -18.78 5.79
N SER A 131 21.87 -18.35 6.32
CA SER A 131 21.96 -17.14 7.15
C SER A 131 21.47 -15.88 6.41
N PHE A 132 21.55 -15.85 5.07
CA PHE A 132 20.96 -14.81 4.24
C PHE A 132 19.44 -14.70 4.42
N TYR A 133 18.75 -15.84 4.60
CA TYR A 133 17.29 -15.92 4.78
C TYR A 133 16.86 -15.84 6.24
N LYS A 134 17.80 -15.63 7.17
CA LYS A 134 17.52 -15.62 8.61
C LYS A 134 16.38 -14.68 8.99
N LYS A 135 16.42 -13.43 8.54
CA LYS A 135 15.37 -12.44 8.84
C LYS A 135 14.00 -12.87 8.32
N TYR A 136 13.95 -13.37 7.09
CA TYR A 136 12.71 -13.87 6.49
C TYR A 136 12.11 -15.04 7.29
N ILE A 137 12.95 -15.98 7.73
CA ILE A 137 12.52 -17.13 8.52
C ILE A 137 12.07 -16.69 9.91
N GLU A 138 12.79 -15.76 10.55
CA GLU A 138 12.42 -15.19 11.84
C GLU A 138 11.05 -14.47 11.77
N GLU A 139 10.74 -13.79 10.68
CA GLU A 139 9.43 -13.18 10.44
C GLU A 139 8.33 -14.24 10.33
N ILE A 140 8.55 -15.31 9.58
CA ILE A 140 7.60 -16.44 9.51
C ILE A 140 7.35 -17.04 10.91
N LEU A 141 8.41 -17.24 11.70
CA LEU A 141 8.26 -17.79 13.05
C LEU A 141 7.55 -16.82 14.00
N ARG A 142 7.76 -15.53 13.84
CA ARG A 142 7.07 -14.49 14.60
C ARG A 142 5.57 -14.52 14.36
N GLU A 143 5.14 -14.80 13.13
CA GLU A 143 3.72 -14.89 12.78
C GLU A 143 3.05 -16.20 13.25
N LYS A 144 3.82 -17.23 13.60
CA LYS A 144 3.30 -18.55 14.00
C LYS A 144 2.22 -18.50 15.08
N PRO A 145 2.30 -17.70 16.16
CA PRO A 145 1.26 -17.60 17.18
C PRO A 145 -0.07 -17.05 16.66
N HIS A 146 -0.02 -16.31 15.54
CA HIS A 146 -1.13 -15.60 14.91
C HIS A 146 -1.66 -16.31 13.65
N THR A 147 -1.03 -17.41 13.27
CA THR A 147 -1.49 -18.30 12.18
C THR A 147 -2.54 -19.25 12.73
N LEU A 148 -3.66 -19.35 12.03
CA LEU A 148 -4.80 -20.16 12.44
C LEU A 148 -4.79 -21.52 11.73
N SER A 149 -5.76 -22.38 12.06
CA SER A 149 -5.95 -23.63 11.33
C SER A 149 -6.43 -23.36 9.89
N GLU A 150 -6.20 -24.30 8.98
CA GLU A 150 -6.58 -24.19 7.57
C GLU A 150 -8.05 -23.79 7.38
N LYS A 151 -8.96 -24.38 8.17
CA LYS A 151 -10.40 -24.06 8.11
C LYS A 151 -10.72 -22.65 8.60
N GLU A 152 -10.02 -22.18 9.62
CA GLU A 152 -10.20 -20.81 10.14
C GLU A 152 -9.67 -19.79 9.15
N GLU A 153 -8.51 -20.05 8.51
CA GLU A 153 -7.97 -19.21 7.46
C GLU A 153 -8.89 -19.14 6.22
N GLU A 154 -9.50 -20.27 5.84
CA GLU A 154 -10.49 -20.33 4.77
C GLU A 154 -11.73 -19.48 5.08
N ILE A 155 -12.20 -19.51 6.33
CA ILE A 155 -13.32 -18.66 6.79
C ILE A 155 -12.91 -17.19 6.75
N LEU A 156 -11.72 -16.82 7.23
CA LEU A 156 -11.24 -15.45 7.20
C LEU A 156 -11.08 -14.92 5.77
N ALA A 157 -10.60 -15.76 4.86
CA ALA A 157 -10.51 -15.41 3.45
C ALA A 157 -11.91 -15.14 2.85
N ALA A 158 -12.91 -15.94 3.18
CA ALA A 158 -14.29 -15.71 2.73
C ALA A 158 -14.93 -14.45 3.34
N VAL A 159 -14.51 -14.04 4.55
CA VAL A 159 -15.01 -12.84 5.23
C VAL A 159 -14.36 -11.56 4.65
N SER A 160 -13.22 -11.64 3.97
CA SER A 160 -12.49 -10.48 3.47
C SER A 160 -13.34 -9.56 2.57
N ASP A 161 -14.17 -10.14 1.72
CA ASP A 161 -15.09 -9.39 0.86
C ASP A 161 -16.11 -8.58 1.66
N LEU A 162 -16.58 -9.11 2.79
CA LEU A 162 -17.53 -8.41 3.66
C LEU A 162 -16.87 -7.26 4.41
N THR A 163 -15.63 -7.43 4.82
CA THR A 163 -14.87 -6.42 5.58
C THR A 163 -14.33 -5.28 4.72
N SER A 164 -14.27 -5.45 3.39
CA SER A 164 -13.94 -4.38 2.43
C SER A 164 -15.11 -3.43 2.11
N VAL A 165 -16.34 -3.79 2.46
CA VAL A 165 -17.54 -2.99 2.14
C VAL A 165 -17.48 -1.55 2.68
N PRO A 166 -17.02 -1.28 3.92
CA PRO A 166 -16.92 0.10 4.43
C PRO A 166 -15.98 0.98 3.61
N GLU A 167 -14.84 0.45 3.16
CA GLU A 167 -13.87 1.16 2.31
C GLU A 167 -14.44 1.41 0.92
N ASN A 168 -15.03 0.40 0.28
CA ASN A 168 -15.68 0.54 -1.00
C ASN A 168 -16.83 1.59 -0.96
N ALA A 169 -17.62 1.60 0.12
CA ALA A 169 -18.67 2.58 0.31
C ALA A 169 -18.12 4.00 0.48
N TYR A 170 -16.99 4.14 1.19
CA TYR A 170 -16.27 5.42 1.32
C TYR A 170 -15.80 5.91 -0.05
N ASP A 171 -15.21 5.06 -0.86
CA ASP A 171 -14.70 5.42 -2.19
C ASP A 171 -15.84 5.84 -3.12
N MET A 172 -16.93 5.07 -3.17
CA MET A 172 -18.09 5.44 -3.97
C MET A 172 -18.69 6.78 -3.55
N LEU A 173 -18.88 6.99 -2.24
CA LEU A 173 -19.40 8.26 -1.74
C LEU A 173 -18.44 9.42 -2.04
N SER A 174 -17.13 9.25 -1.74
CA SER A 174 -16.16 10.35 -1.81
C SER A 174 -15.79 10.75 -3.24
N TYR A 175 -15.68 9.76 -4.14
CA TYR A 175 -15.17 10.00 -5.49
C TYR A 175 -16.20 9.97 -6.59
N ALA A 176 -17.36 9.32 -6.36
CA ALA A 176 -18.43 9.24 -7.36
C ALA A 176 -19.65 10.09 -7.02
N ASP A 177 -20.15 10.01 -5.78
CA ASP A 177 -21.46 10.59 -5.43
C ASP A 177 -21.38 12.00 -4.86
N MET A 178 -20.26 12.37 -4.19
CA MET A 178 -20.11 13.71 -3.63
C MET A 178 -19.94 14.76 -4.70
N ASP A 179 -20.84 15.74 -4.70
CA ASP A 179 -20.80 16.90 -5.61
C ASP A 179 -20.45 18.17 -4.83
N PHE A 180 -19.29 18.75 -5.19
CA PHE A 180 -18.83 20.00 -4.59
C PHE A 180 -19.35 21.20 -5.39
N PRO A 181 -19.65 22.34 -4.73
CA PRO A 181 -20.15 23.52 -5.41
C PRO A 181 -19.06 24.19 -6.26
N LYS A 182 -19.50 25.10 -7.14
CA LYS A 182 -18.59 26.04 -7.78
C LYS A 182 -18.26 27.17 -6.81
N ILE A 183 -17.00 27.58 -6.79
CA ILE A 183 -16.46 28.69 -5.99
C ILE A 183 -15.69 29.66 -6.90
N GLU A 184 -15.61 30.90 -6.49
CA GLU A 184 -14.87 31.95 -7.20
C GLU A 184 -13.36 31.76 -6.96
N ASN A 185 -12.56 31.76 -8.05
CA ASN A 185 -11.10 31.76 -8.01
C ASN A 185 -10.52 33.18 -7.85
N GLU A 186 -9.19 33.36 -7.92
CA GLU A 186 -8.53 34.67 -7.81
C GLU A 186 -8.89 35.62 -8.97
N ASP A 187 -9.23 35.06 -10.14
CA ASP A 187 -9.56 35.80 -11.36
C ASP A 187 -11.05 36.17 -11.45
N GLY A 188 -11.85 35.83 -10.42
CA GLY A 188 -13.30 36.07 -10.39
C GLY A 188 -14.12 35.02 -11.15
N GLU A 189 -13.53 33.93 -11.59
CA GLU A 189 -14.21 32.88 -12.34
C GLU A 189 -14.82 31.81 -11.40
N MET A 190 -16.01 31.34 -11.75
CA MET A 190 -16.69 30.25 -11.03
C MET A 190 -16.17 28.88 -11.44
N VAL A 191 -15.32 28.28 -10.63
CA VAL A 191 -14.67 27.00 -10.87
C VAL A 191 -15.28 25.91 -9.96
N LYS A 192 -15.56 24.73 -10.51
CA LYS A 192 -16.03 23.60 -9.70
C LYS A 192 -14.93 23.14 -8.74
N LEU A 193 -15.26 23.09 -7.45
CA LEU A 193 -14.35 22.55 -6.43
C LEU A 193 -14.24 21.03 -6.59
N THR A 194 -13.04 20.50 -6.40
CA THR A 194 -12.73 19.06 -6.42
C THR A 194 -11.63 18.77 -5.40
N HIS A 195 -11.45 17.51 -5.04
CA HIS A 195 -10.31 17.11 -4.20
C HIS A 195 -8.96 17.53 -4.82
N SER A 196 -8.83 17.39 -6.14
CA SER A 196 -7.58 17.68 -6.85
C SER A 196 -7.21 19.16 -6.86
N ASN A 197 -8.20 20.08 -6.94
CA ASN A 197 -7.90 21.50 -7.01
C ASN A 197 -8.05 22.24 -5.67
N PHE A 198 -8.51 21.56 -4.61
CA PHE A 198 -8.68 22.14 -3.29
C PHE A 198 -7.37 22.77 -2.75
N SER A 199 -6.25 22.04 -2.86
CA SER A 199 -4.95 22.55 -2.43
C SER A 199 -4.50 23.79 -3.22
N THR A 200 -4.89 23.91 -4.48
CA THR A 200 -4.62 25.09 -5.30
C THR A 200 -5.34 26.32 -4.76
N PHE A 201 -6.61 26.18 -4.38
CA PHE A 201 -7.37 27.25 -3.74
C PHE A 201 -6.78 27.66 -2.39
N LEU A 202 -6.30 26.70 -1.57
CA LEU A 202 -5.67 26.99 -0.28
C LEU A 202 -4.30 27.71 -0.40
N LYS A 203 -3.67 27.64 -1.57
CA LYS A 203 -2.42 28.38 -1.87
C LYS A 203 -2.68 29.80 -2.38
N SER A 204 -3.92 30.19 -2.62
CA SER A 204 -4.28 31.53 -3.08
C SER A 204 -3.80 32.60 -2.09
N LYS A 205 -3.29 33.71 -2.60
CA LYS A 205 -2.95 34.87 -1.77
C LYS A 205 -4.19 35.57 -1.20
N ASN A 206 -5.34 35.40 -1.86
CA ASN A 206 -6.61 35.97 -1.43
C ASN A 206 -7.24 35.13 -0.31
N ASN A 207 -7.30 35.68 0.91
CA ASN A 207 -7.89 35.01 2.08
C ASN A 207 -9.35 34.58 1.85
N LYS A 208 -10.17 35.41 1.14
CA LYS A 208 -11.56 35.09 0.85
C LYS A 208 -11.67 33.83 -0.03
N VAL A 209 -10.78 33.66 -1.01
CA VAL A 209 -10.75 32.47 -1.87
C VAL A 209 -10.42 31.23 -1.05
N ARG A 210 -9.40 31.28 -0.18
CA ARG A 210 -9.04 30.17 0.69
C ARG A 210 -10.20 29.77 1.61
N LYS A 211 -10.78 30.78 2.30
CA LYS A 211 -11.91 30.57 3.19
C LYS A 211 -13.11 29.95 2.47
N ASN A 212 -13.49 30.47 1.31
CA ASN A 212 -14.61 29.95 0.53
C ASN A 212 -14.38 28.50 0.10
N ALA A 213 -13.16 28.16 -0.33
CA ALA A 213 -12.81 26.79 -0.69
C ALA A 213 -12.92 25.84 0.52
N PHE A 214 -12.37 26.25 1.67
CA PHE A 214 -12.42 25.50 2.91
C PHE A 214 -13.87 25.27 3.35
N ASP A 215 -14.64 26.34 3.46
CA ASP A 215 -16.04 26.27 3.88
C ASP A 215 -16.87 25.39 2.92
N ALA A 216 -16.67 25.51 1.61
CA ALA A 216 -17.39 24.73 0.62
C ALA A 216 -17.06 23.24 0.70
N MET A 217 -15.76 22.90 0.87
CA MET A 217 -15.30 21.54 1.05
C MET A 217 -15.92 20.91 2.30
N TYR A 218 -15.70 21.50 3.45
CA TYR A 218 -16.12 20.91 4.72
C TYR A 218 -17.64 20.95 4.96
N LYS A 219 -18.37 21.95 4.43
CA LYS A 219 -19.84 21.93 4.40
C LYS A 219 -20.39 20.78 3.58
N THR A 220 -19.70 20.39 2.51
CA THR A 220 -20.09 19.22 1.71
C THR A 220 -19.86 17.93 2.49
N TYR A 221 -18.71 17.77 3.14
CA TYR A 221 -18.44 16.63 4.02
C TYR A 221 -19.42 16.53 5.20
N ASP A 222 -19.77 17.68 5.83
CA ASP A 222 -20.68 17.69 6.99
C ASP A 222 -22.08 17.13 6.65
N LYS A 223 -22.55 17.26 5.41
CA LYS A 223 -23.80 16.63 4.96
C LYS A 223 -23.79 15.11 5.10
N TYR A 224 -22.64 14.50 4.96
CA TYR A 224 -22.43 13.05 4.96
C TYR A 224 -21.73 12.53 6.20
N LYS A 225 -21.49 13.37 7.23
CA LYS A 225 -20.70 13.00 8.42
C LYS A 225 -21.17 11.73 9.12
N ASN A 226 -22.49 11.49 9.19
CA ASN A 226 -23.04 10.29 9.83
C ASN A 226 -22.73 9.03 9.01
N THR A 227 -22.77 9.15 7.67
CA THR A 227 -22.39 8.05 6.75
C THR A 227 -20.90 7.75 6.87
N PHE A 228 -20.05 8.78 6.85
CA PHE A 228 -18.61 8.62 7.05
C PHE A 228 -18.29 8.00 8.41
N ALA A 229 -18.96 8.45 9.48
CA ALA A 229 -18.79 7.87 10.81
C ALA A 229 -19.18 6.39 10.87
N SER A 230 -20.26 6.00 10.17
CA SER A 230 -20.68 4.59 10.07
C SER A 230 -19.67 3.73 9.31
N MET A 231 -19.13 4.23 8.21
CA MET A 231 -18.10 3.53 7.42
C MET A 231 -16.80 3.39 8.21
N LEU A 232 -16.32 4.46 8.86
CA LEU A 232 -15.15 4.41 9.75
C LEU A 232 -15.35 3.39 10.88
N TYR A 233 -16.53 3.39 11.50
CA TYR A 233 -16.86 2.41 12.54
C TYR A 233 -16.84 0.98 11.99
N GLY A 234 -17.34 0.76 10.76
CA GLY A 234 -17.26 -0.51 10.07
C GLY A 234 -15.82 -0.99 9.87
N GLY A 235 -14.94 -0.12 9.38
CA GLY A 235 -13.51 -0.40 9.23
C GLY A 235 -12.85 -0.75 10.56
N ILE A 236 -13.05 0.07 11.60
CA ILE A 236 -12.52 -0.22 12.95
C ILE A 236 -13.00 -1.59 13.47
N LYS A 237 -14.27 -1.95 13.23
CA LYS A 237 -14.80 -3.26 13.63
C LYS A 237 -14.14 -4.40 12.88
N SER A 238 -13.82 -4.22 11.60
CA SER A 238 -13.09 -5.20 10.81
C SER A 238 -11.69 -5.45 11.39
N GLU A 239 -10.94 -4.38 11.69
CA GLU A 239 -9.62 -4.49 12.32
C GLU A 239 -9.65 -5.17 13.68
N ILE A 240 -10.65 -4.83 14.53
CA ILE A 240 -10.85 -5.48 15.82
C ILE A 240 -11.21 -6.95 15.65
N PHE A 241 -12.01 -7.30 14.65
CA PHE A 241 -12.36 -8.68 14.36
C PHE A 241 -11.12 -9.50 13.98
N TYR A 242 -10.32 -9.06 13.02
CA TYR A 242 -9.12 -9.75 12.58
C TYR A 242 -8.08 -9.88 13.69
N SER A 243 -7.81 -8.78 14.43
CA SER A 243 -6.83 -8.79 15.51
C SER A 243 -7.21 -9.79 16.62
N LYS A 244 -8.49 -9.84 17.03
CA LYS A 244 -8.98 -10.78 18.04
C LYS A 244 -8.94 -12.22 17.53
N THR A 245 -9.38 -12.46 16.29
CA THR A 245 -9.42 -13.80 15.72
C THR A 245 -8.01 -14.37 15.59
N ARG A 246 -7.04 -13.55 15.21
CA ARG A 246 -5.62 -13.92 15.12
C ARG A 246 -4.86 -13.85 16.46
N LYS A 247 -5.57 -13.62 17.56
CA LYS A 247 -5.02 -13.61 18.94
C LYS A 247 -3.97 -12.51 19.18
N TYR A 248 -4.09 -11.38 18.52
CA TYR A 248 -3.30 -10.20 18.86
C TYR A 248 -3.86 -9.51 20.11
N GLU A 249 -3.01 -8.87 20.89
CA GLU A 249 -3.40 -8.14 22.11
C GLU A 249 -4.37 -6.99 21.82
N SER A 250 -4.19 -6.32 20.69
CA SER A 250 -5.03 -5.21 20.24
C SER A 250 -4.94 -5.02 18.73
N ALA A 251 -5.86 -4.25 18.14
CA ALA A 251 -5.78 -3.86 16.74
C ALA A 251 -4.54 -2.99 16.46
N LEU A 252 -4.14 -2.11 17.39
CA LEU A 252 -2.90 -1.33 17.29
C LEU A 252 -1.68 -2.26 17.26
N TYR A 253 -1.61 -3.24 18.17
CA TYR A 253 -0.51 -4.19 18.18
C TYR A 253 -0.46 -4.99 16.88
N ALA A 254 -1.60 -5.48 16.38
CA ALA A 254 -1.68 -6.22 15.12
C ALA A 254 -1.17 -5.40 13.92
N SER A 255 -1.53 -4.11 13.86
CA SER A 255 -1.08 -3.22 12.80
C SER A 255 0.44 -2.97 12.82
N LEU A 256 1.02 -2.77 14.01
CA LEU A 256 2.46 -2.54 14.17
C LEU A 256 3.29 -3.81 14.05
N PHE A 257 2.69 -4.95 14.34
CA PHE A 257 3.33 -6.25 14.34
C PHE A 257 3.87 -6.63 12.94
N GLN A 258 3.17 -6.28 11.87
CA GLN A 258 3.59 -6.59 10.50
C GLN A 258 4.97 -5.99 10.18
N ASP A 259 5.22 -4.77 10.66
CA ASP A 259 6.46 -4.03 10.45
C ASP A 259 7.50 -4.23 11.56
N ASP A 260 7.25 -5.16 12.51
CA ASP A 260 8.11 -5.42 13.68
C ASP A 260 8.34 -4.17 14.54
N ILE A 261 7.31 -3.31 14.65
CA ILE A 261 7.36 -2.06 15.42
C ILE A 261 6.70 -2.29 16.78
N SER A 262 7.40 -1.94 17.86
CA SER A 262 6.81 -2.00 19.19
C SER A 262 5.81 -0.87 19.43
N VAL A 263 4.80 -1.13 20.27
CA VAL A 263 3.83 -0.10 20.71
C VAL A 263 4.53 1.08 21.39
N ASP A 264 5.69 0.84 22.02
CA ASP A 264 6.48 1.90 22.66
C ASP A 264 7.04 2.89 21.63
N VAL A 265 7.46 2.44 20.45
CA VAL A 265 7.91 3.33 19.36
C VAL A 265 6.75 4.25 18.95
N TYR A 266 5.55 3.69 18.76
CA TYR A 266 4.35 4.45 18.42
C TYR A 266 4.01 5.49 19.50
N ASN A 267 4.00 5.09 20.76
CA ASN A 267 3.71 5.98 21.88
C ASN A 267 4.78 7.07 22.04
N ASN A 268 6.07 6.72 21.83
CA ASN A 268 7.17 7.68 21.89
C ASN A 268 7.09 8.70 20.74
N LEU A 269 6.61 8.31 19.56
CA LEU A 269 6.36 9.26 18.47
C LEU A 269 5.30 10.28 18.85
N ILE A 270 4.16 9.83 19.42
CA ILE A 270 3.10 10.74 19.90
C ILE A 270 3.66 11.68 20.94
N LYS A 271 4.36 11.14 21.95
CA LYS A 271 4.97 11.93 23.01
C LYS A 271 5.97 12.96 22.46
N ALA A 272 6.82 12.57 21.53
CA ALA A 272 7.79 13.47 20.91
C ALA A 272 7.11 14.62 20.14
N VAL A 273 5.98 14.34 19.46
CA VAL A 273 5.18 15.38 18.79
C VAL A 273 4.57 16.31 19.82
N ASP A 274 3.92 15.77 20.86
CA ASP A 274 3.27 16.57 21.92
C ASP A 274 4.26 17.49 22.65
N GLU A 275 5.45 16.99 22.96
CA GLU A 275 6.52 17.76 23.62
C GLU A 275 7.10 18.89 22.72
N ASN A 276 6.87 18.83 21.41
CA ASN A 276 7.35 19.83 20.46
C ASN A 276 6.25 20.72 19.85
N LEU A 277 5.01 20.65 20.34
CA LEU A 277 3.90 21.48 19.84
C LEU A 277 4.17 22.97 19.94
N ASP A 278 4.93 23.43 20.95
CA ASP A 278 5.33 24.84 21.07
C ASP A 278 6.13 25.33 19.88
N THR A 279 6.96 24.47 19.29
CA THR A 279 7.72 24.80 18.07
C THR A 279 6.76 24.99 16.88
N LEU A 280 5.78 24.12 16.74
CA LEU A 280 4.73 24.23 15.72
C LEU A 280 3.91 25.51 15.91
N ASN A 281 3.49 25.80 17.15
CA ASN A 281 2.74 27.02 17.50
C ASN A 281 3.54 28.28 17.14
N ARG A 282 4.84 28.33 17.45
CA ARG A 282 5.72 29.44 17.06
C ARG A 282 5.80 29.59 15.53
N TYR A 283 5.88 28.50 14.77
CA TYR A 283 5.85 28.55 13.31
C TYR A 283 4.52 29.15 12.81
N VAL A 284 3.40 28.73 13.35
CA VAL A 284 2.06 29.26 13.01
C VAL A 284 1.98 30.77 13.34
N ASP A 285 2.49 31.19 14.48
CA ASP A 285 2.54 32.63 14.86
C ASP A 285 3.40 33.46 13.92
N ILE A 286 4.55 32.93 13.49
CA ILE A 286 5.40 33.60 12.51
C ILE A 286 4.65 33.72 11.18
N LYS A 287 4.02 32.64 10.73
CA LYS A 287 3.23 32.63 9.50
C LYS A 287 2.06 33.62 9.56
N LYS A 288 1.34 33.70 10.68
CA LYS A 288 0.31 34.70 10.93
C LYS A 288 0.83 36.13 10.69
N LYS A 289 2.01 36.46 11.25
CA LYS A 289 2.66 37.77 11.11
C LYS A 289 3.07 38.06 9.66
N PHE A 290 3.67 37.07 8.97
CA PHE A 290 4.07 37.20 7.58
C PHE A 290 2.88 37.44 6.64
N LEU A 291 1.76 36.82 6.90
CA LEU A 291 0.52 36.98 6.14
C LEU A 291 -0.27 38.24 6.50
N GLY A 292 0.13 38.97 7.57
CA GLY A 292 -0.56 40.16 8.03
C GLY A 292 -1.99 39.90 8.54
N LEU A 293 -2.24 38.71 9.08
CA LEU A 293 -3.56 38.30 9.54
C LEU A 293 -3.78 38.66 11.01
N GLU A 294 -4.98 39.11 11.34
CA GLU A 294 -5.40 39.28 12.75
C GLU A 294 -5.61 37.93 13.41
N ASP A 295 -6.24 36.96 12.69
CA ASP A 295 -6.43 35.59 13.09
C ASP A 295 -5.98 34.65 11.98
N ILE A 296 -5.34 33.53 12.37
CA ILE A 296 -4.93 32.49 11.45
C ILE A 296 -5.85 31.28 11.57
N HIS A 297 -6.24 30.73 10.44
CA HIS A 297 -7.14 29.59 10.37
C HIS A 297 -6.49 28.44 9.58
N MET A 298 -7.05 27.24 9.65
CA MET A 298 -6.53 26.07 8.93
C MET A 298 -6.35 26.31 7.44
N TYR A 299 -7.23 27.09 6.81
CA TYR A 299 -7.11 27.43 5.38
C TYR A 299 -5.96 28.40 5.06
N ASP A 300 -5.32 28.99 6.07
CA ASP A 300 -4.19 29.91 5.87
C ASP A 300 -2.84 29.18 5.95
N LEU A 301 -2.81 27.91 6.36
CA LEU A 301 -1.57 27.18 6.58
C LEU A 301 -0.83 26.77 5.28
N TYR A 302 -1.52 26.74 4.14
CA TYR A 302 -0.97 26.31 2.85
C TYR A 302 -0.48 27.46 1.96
N VAL A 303 -0.70 28.69 2.37
CA VAL A 303 -0.20 29.86 1.61
C VAL A 303 1.32 29.88 1.63
N PRO A 304 1.99 30.08 0.48
CA PRO A 304 3.45 30.21 0.39
C PRO A 304 4.03 31.33 1.24
#